data_06009fee7be3f8e49c5d482c25df45e4
#
_entry.id   06009fee7be3f8e49c5d482c25df45e4
#
_cell.length_a   1.000
_cell.length_b   1.000
_cell.length_c   1.000
_cell.angle_alpha   90.00
_cell.angle_beta   90.00
_cell.angle_gamma   90.00
#
_symmetry.space_group_name_H-M   'P 1'
#
loop_
_entity.id
_entity.type
_entity.pdbx_description
1 polymer ?
#
loop_
_entity_poly.entity_id
_entity_poly.type
_entity_poly.pdbx_seq_one_letter_code
_entity_poly.pdbx_strand_id
1 'polypeptide(L)'
;MNNKILSLVVIMIIINIISFLSGCTDNQSNEDTIDGPAWVNNYKPVHSFGDGSNDFWFTFPSGNPSDGLSVDHLSWVLSSLQDGCVLFVVHKTGCVSCQAQADRVIDLGDKYETQLMFYDLDIPLGGDIEKKAYDSYLYDPDGPPGYIALTGIFTLIKEDGEIKYGWHSWEGDVNDTEMEEWVKDGIYYWYQNIGEFQ
;
A
#
# COMPACT_ATOMS: atom_id res chain seq x y z
N MET A 1 65.66 19.28 -32.69
CA MET A 1 64.25 19.59 -32.39
C MET A 1 64.23 20.40 -31.10
N ASN A 2 63.71 21.63 -31.14
CA ASN A 2 63.89 22.60 -30.05
C ASN A 2 63.06 22.21 -28.88
N ASN A 3 63.63 22.13 -27.68
CA ASN A 3 62.95 21.74 -26.42
C ASN A 3 61.67 22.55 -26.14
N LYS A 4 61.54 23.75 -26.67
CA LYS A 4 60.33 24.58 -26.60
C LYS A 4 59.14 24.02 -27.40
N ILE A 5 59.37 23.37 -28.53
CA ILE A 5 58.33 22.77 -29.37
C ILE A 5 57.82 21.49 -28.73
N LEU A 6 58.72 20.72 -28.13
CA LEU A 6 58.33 19.49 -27.41
C LEU A 6 57.47 19.81 -26.18
N SER A 7 57.79 20.90 -25.46
CA SER A 7 56.99 21.35 -24.28
C SER A 7 55.58 21.80 -24.70
N LEU A 8 55.42 22.47 -25.81
CA LEU A 8 54.11 22.94 -26.31
C LEU A 8 53.22 21.78 -26.77
N VAL A 9 53.80 20.76 -27.41
CA VAL A 9 53.06 19.56 -27.84
C VAL A 9 52.58 18.73 -26.64
N VAL A 10 53.41 18.59 -25.61
CA VAL A 10 53.05 17.89 -24.39
C VAL A 10 51.88 18.60 -23.63
N ILE A 11 51.92 19.95 -23.56
CA ILE A 11 50.86 20.74 -22.94
C ILE A 11 49.55 20.63 -23.72
N MET A 12 49.57 20.64 -25.06
CA MET A 12 48.36 20.46 -25.87
C MET A 12 47.74 19.05 -25.70
N ILE A 13 48.56 18.02 -25.56
CA ILE A 13 48.08 16.65 -25.35
C ILE A 13 47.42 16.52 -23.95
N ILE A 14 48.00 17.16 -22.92
CA ILE A 14 47.45 17.13 -21.59
C ILE A 14 46.10 17.87 -21.52
N ILE A 15 45.97 19.01 -22.21
CA ILE A 15 44.71 19.77 -22.25
C ILE A 15 43.58 18.96 -22.95
N ASN A 16 43.90 18.19 -24.00
CA ASN A 16 42.89 17.33 -24.64
C ASN A 16 42.50 16.11 -23.82
N ILE A 17 43.34 15.57 -22.95
CA ILE A 17 43.03 14.45 -22.09
C ILE A 17 42.12 14.90 -20.92
N ILE A 18 42.28 16.13 -20.43
CA ILE A 18 41.43 16.67 -19.34
C ILE A 18 40.02 16.99 -19.85
N SER A 19 39.84 17.32 -21.12
CA SER A 19 38.52 17.60 -21.71
C SER A 19 37.66 16.33 -21.92
N PHE A 20 38.23 15.13 -21.86
CA PHE A 20 37.49 13.86 -21.98
C PHE A 20 37.09 13.25 -20.64
N LEU A 21 37.51 13.83 -19.50
CA LEU A 21 37.17 13.35 -18.16
C LEU A 21 36.03 14.12 -17.48
N SER A 22 35.43 15.09 -18.19
CA SER A 22 34.19 15.73 -17.78
C SER A 22 32.97 15.00 -18.39
N GLY A 23 33.00 13.67 -18.42
CA GLY A 23 31.82 12.86 -18.56
C GLY A 23 31.05 13.01 -17.23
N CYS A 24 29.94 13.71 -17.25
CA CYS A 24 28.92 13.56 -16.22
C CYS A 24 28.65 12.07 -16.07
N THR A 25 29.11 11.49 -14.99
CA THR A 25 28.46 10.31 -14.45
C THR A 25 27.14 10.82 -13.91
N ASP A 26 26.11 10.88 -14.75
CA ASP A 26 24.77 10.69 -14.28
C ASP A 26 24.77 9.33 -13.58
N ASN A 27 24.99 9.33 -12.27
CA ASN A 27 24.51 8.28 -11.41
C ASN A 27 22.98 8.38 -11.50
N GLN A 28 22.39 7.86 -12.59
CA GLN A 28 21.08 7.30 -12.50
C GLN A 28 21.23 6.12 -11.56
N SER A 29 20.99 6.37 -10.27
CA SER A 29 20.42 5.36 -9.42
C SER A 29 19.15 4.91 -10.16
N ASN A 30 19.19 3.77 -10.81
CA ASN A 30 18.01 3.00 -11.10
C ASN A 30 17.49 2.56 -9.72
N GLU A 31 16.87 3.47 -8.99
CA GLU A 31 15.80 3.10 -8.10
C GLU A 31 14.75 2.53 -9.06
N ASP A 32 14.47 1.25 -8.95
CA ASP A 32 13.30 0.62 -9.53
C ASP A 32 12.07 1.23 -8.83
N THR A 33 11.77 2.49 -9.18
CA THR A 33 10.54 3.13 -8.75
C THR A 33 9.44 2.41 -9.49
N ILE A 34 8.62 1.68 -8.75
CA ILE A 34 7.40 1.12 -9.30
C ILE A 34 6.54 2.29 -9.74
N ASP A 35 6.41 2.48 -11.06
CA ASP A 35 5.63 3.57 -11.63
C ASP A 35 4.16 3.38 -11.25
N GLY A 36 3.71 4.15 -10.28
CA GLY A 36 2.33 4.19 -9.86
C GLY A 36 1.44 4.88 -10.91
N PRO A 37 0.12 4.75 -10.81
CA PRO A 37 -0.81 5.46 -11.68
C PRO A 37 -0.60 6.97 -11.54
N ALA A 38 -0.75 7.70 -12.65
CA ALA A 38 -0.40 9.13 -12.74
C ALA A 38 -1.06 10.01 -11.65
N TRP A 39 -2.24 9.62 -11.17
CA TRP A 39 -2.95 10.36 -10.13
C TRP A 39 -2.26 10.30 -8.76
N VAL A 40 -1.54 9.21 -8.44
CA VAL A 40 -0.83 9.04 -7.16
C VAL A 40 0.20 10.14 -6.95
N ASN A 41 0.89 10.58 -8.01
CA ASN A 41 1.92 11.62 -7.92
C ASN A 41 1.40 13.00 -7.45
N ASN A 42 0.10 13.27 -7.61
CA ASN A 42 -0.53 14.53 -7.23
C ASN A 42 -1.56 14.37 -6.11
N TYR A 43 -1.73 13.15 -5.62
CA TYR A 43 -2.70 12.84 -4.57
C TYR A 43 -2.18 13.32 -3.21
N LYS A 44 -3.11 13.70 -2.36
CA LYS A 44 -2.85 14.01 -0.96
C LYS A 44 -3.77 13.14 -0.13
N PRO A 45 -3.24 12.24 0.68
CA PRO A 45 -4.07 11.37 1.50
C PRO A 45 -4.92 12.19 2.50
N VAL A 46 -6.12 11.71 2.72
CA VAL A 46 -7.10 12.29 3.65
C VAL A 46 -6.86 11.75 5.05
N HIS A 47 -6.56 10.45 5.14
CA HIS A 47 -6.33 9.78 6.41
C HIS A 47 -4.84 9.70 6.71
N SER A 48 -4.51 9.70 8.00
CA SER A 48 -3.14 9.58 8.49
C SER A 48 -2.82 8.13 8.89
N PHE A 49 -1.79 7.93 9.70
CA PHE A 49 -1.44 6.64 10.25
C PHE A 49 -1.02 6.79 11.72
N GLY A 50 -1.35 5.80 12.51
CA GLY A 50 -1.12 5.80 13.94
C GLY A 50 -2.14 4.93 14.70
N ASP A 51 -2.69 5.50 15.77
CA ASP A 51 -3.65 4.85 16.66
C ASP A 51 -5.01 5.58 16.75
N GLY A 52 -5.16 6.67 16.01
CA GLY A 52 -6.39 7.45 15.93
C GLY A 52 -7.53 6.73 15.20
N SER A 53 -8.77 7.17 15.41
CA SER A 53 -9.95 6.58 14.77
C SER A 53 -10.02 6.82 13.26
N ASN A 54 -9.28 7.81 12.76
CA ASN A 54 -9.19 8.15 11.34
C ASN A 54 -7.82 7.85 10.75
N ASP A 55 -7.11 6.91 11.37
CA ASP A 55 -5.76 6.50 10.97
C ASP A 55 -5.72 5.06 10.48
N PHE A 56 -4.76 4.76 9.62
CA PHE A 56 -4.31 3.39 9.46
C PHE A 56 -3.61 2.95 10.75
N TRP A 57 -4.03 1.83 11.32
CA TRP A 57 -3.51 1.32 12.59
C TRP A 57 -2.31 0.41 12.38
N PHE A 58 -1.41 0.42 13.35
CA PHE A 58 -0.28 -0.54 13.44
C PHE A 58 -0.53 -1.65 14.46
N THR A 59 -1.48 -1.42 15.37
CA THR A 59 -1.88 -2.34 16.43
C THR A 59 -3.39 -2.45 16.44
N PHE A 60 -3.94 -3.31 17.27
CA PHE A 60 -5.39 -3.36 17.46
C PHE A 60 -5.92 -2.02 17.97
N PRO A 61 -7.02 -1.51 17.37
CA PRO A 61 -7.58 -0.21 17.73
C PRO A 61 -8.24 -0.23 19.11
N SER A 62 -8.49 0.95 19.64
CA SER A 62 -9.26 1.13 20.88
C SER A 62 -10.69 0.58 20.70
N GLY A 63 -11.13 -0.22 21.67
CA GLY A 63 -12.39 -0.95 21.58
C GLY A 63 -12.22 -2.45 21.36
N ASN A 64 -11.17 -2.87 20.67
CA ASN A 64 -10.85 -4.29 20.52
C ASN A 64 -10.35 -4.87 21.86
N PRO A 65 -10.69 -6.13 22.21
CA PRO A 65 -10.17 -6.80 23.43
C PRO A 65 -8.64 -6.88 23.48
N SER A 66 -7.97 -6.76 22.34
CA SER A 66 -6.49 -6.75 22.20
C SER A 66 -5.93 -5.35 21.99
N ASP A 67 -6.65 -4.29 22.34
CA ASP A 67 -6.28 -2.88 22.18
C ASP A 67 -4.79 -2.64 22.48
N GLY A 68 -4.09 -1.99 21.53
CA GLY A 68 -2.68 -1.64 21.63
C GLY A 68 -1.68 -2.80 21.47
N LEU A 69 -2.14 -4.05 21.37
CA LEU A 69 -1.26 -5.19 21.09
C LEU A 69 -0.93 -5.27 19.60
N SER A 70 0.24 -5.82 19.30
CA SER A 70 0.64 -6.12 17.91
C SER A 70 -0.29 -7.13 17.28
N VAL A 71 -0.59 -6.94 16.00
CA VAL A 71 -1.41 -7.84 15.20
C VAL A 71 -0.52 -8.91 14.55
N ASP A 72 -0.87 -10.18 14.75
CA ASP A 72 -0.28 -11.29 13.97
C ASP A 72 -1.07 -11.43 12.66
N HIS A 73 -0.66 -10.65 11.66
CA HIS A 73 -1.39 -10.52 10.41
C HIS A 73 -1.50 -11.84 9.65
N LEU A 74 -2.63 -12.03 8.99
CA LEU A 74 -2.90 -13.20 8.16
C LEU A 74 -1.89 -13.32 7.02
N SER A 75 -1.32 -14.51 6.85
CA SER A 75 -0.26 -14.75 5.86
C SER A 75 -0.68 -14.43 4.42
N TRP A 76 -1.96 -14.64 4.06
CA TRP A 76 -2.46 -14.30 2.74
C TRP A 76 -2.54 -12.79 2.52
N VAL A 77 -2.84 -11.99 3.56
CA VAL A 77 -2.79 -10.51 3.50
C VAL A 77 -1.37 -10.04 3.28
N LEU A 78 -0.42 -10.52 4.09
CA LEU A 78 1.00 -10.16 3.98
C LEU A 78 1.59 -10.55 2.62
N SER A 79 1.22 -11.72 2.09
CA SER A 79 1.64 -12.14 0.76
C SER A 79 1.09 -11.21 -0.33
N SER A 80 -0.17 -10.80 -0.22
CA SER A 80 -0.81 -9.93 -1.22
C SER A 80 -0.26 -8.51 -1.22
N LEU A 81 0.22 -8.03 -0.06
CA LEU A 81 0.88 -6.72 0.06
C LEU A 81 2.20 -6.62 -0.74
N GLN A 82 2.76 -7.74 -1.20
CA GLN A 82 3.90 -7.72 -2.14
C GLN A 82 3.48 -7.21 -3.52
N ASP A 83 2.21 -7.41 -3.91
CA ASP A 83 1.69 -7.15 -5.24
C ASP A 83 0.79 -5.91 -5.29
N GLY A 84 0.26 -5.44 -4.16
CA GLY A 84 -0.63 -4.28 -4.10
C GLY A 84 -1.17 -3.97 -2.70
N CYS A 85 -1.74 -2.78 -2.54
CA CYS A 85 -2.63 -2.48 -1.43
C CYS A 85 -3.75 -3.52 -1.39
N VAL A 86 -4.11 -4.03 -0.21
CA VAL A 86 -5.12 -5.09 -0.08
C VAL A 86 -6.45 -4.50 0.36
N LEU A 87 -7.51 -4.81 -0.36
CA LEU A 87 -8.90 -4.50 -0.01
C LEU A 87 -9.70 -5.80 0.06
N PHE A 88 -10.48 -6.01 1.11
CA PHE A 88 -11.42 -7.13 1.14
C PHE A 88 -12.78 -6.70 1.71
N VAL A 89 -13.81 -7.46 1.36
CA VAL A 89 -15.10 -7.40 2.02
C VAL A 89 -15.60 -8.81 2.35
N VAL A 90 -15.96 -9.03 3.62
CA VAL A 90 -16.64 -10.25 4.06
C VAL A 90 -18.13 -9.99 4.06
N HIS A 91 -18.87 -10.78 3.28
CA HIS A 91 -20.32 -10.64 3.21
C HIS A 91 -21.00 -12.00 2.97
N LYS A 92 -22.31 -11.97 2.83
CA LYS A 92 -23.11 -13.14 2.48
C LYS A 92 -24.15 -12.76 1.46
N THR A 93 -24.13 -13.43 0.30
CA THR A 93 -25.19 -13.30 -0.72
C THR A 93 -26.59 -13.44 -0.09
N GLY A 94 -27.46 -12.46 -0.35
CA GLY A 94 -28.81 -12.39 0.21
C GLY A 94 -28.91 -11.75 1.60
N CYS A 95 -27.82 -11.27 2.17
CA CYS A 95 -27.82 -10.45 3.36
C CYS A 95 -28.23 -9.00 3.03
N VAL A 96 -29.49 -8.64 3.28
CA VAL A 96 -30.01 -7.30 2.92
C VAL A 96 -29.25 -6.16 3.62
N SER A 97 -28.84 -6.35 4.85
CA SER A 97 -28.10 -5.33 5.63
C SER A 97 -26.64 -5.18 5.21
N CYS A 98 -26.07 -6.19 4.54
CA CYS A 98 -24.67 -6.15 4.07
C CYS A 98 -24.55 -5.61 2.66
N GLN A 99 -25.64 -5.64 1.88
CA GLN A 99 -25.61 -5.48 0.43
C GLN A 99 -24.99 -4.13 0.01
N ALA A 100 -25.42 -3.04 0.65
CA ALA A 100 -24.96 -1.70 0.29
C ALA A 100 -23.42 -1.56 0.43
N GLN A 101 -22.87 -2.06 1.52
CA GLN A 101 -21.42 -2.04 1.74
C GLN A 101 -20.69 -3.02 0.82
N ALA A 102 -21.20 -4.22 0.65
CA ALA A 102 -20.59 -5.22 -0.24
C ALA A 102 -20.51 -4.71 -1.67
N ASP A 103 -21.64 -4.23 -2.24
CA ASP A 103 -21.68 -3.68 -3.59
C ASP A 103 -20.68 -2.52 -3.77
N ARG A 104 -20.63 -1.60 -2.82
CA ARG A 104 -19.69 -0.46 -2.83
C ARG A 104 -18.24 -0.91 -2.88
N VAL A 105 -17.86 -1.85 -2.03
CA VAL A 105 -16.47 -2.32 -1.95
C VAL A 105 -16.09 -3.15 -3.17
N ILE A 106 -17.03 -3.95 -3.71
CA ILE A 106 -16.85 -4.69 -4.96
C ILE A 106 -16.65 -3.70 -6.12
N ASP A 107 -17.51 -2.68 -6.25
CA ASP A 107 -17.36 -1.63 -7.28
C ASP A 107 -16.02 -0.88 -7.19
N LEU A 108 -15.52 -0.64 -5.98
CA LEU A 108 -14.19 -0.04 -5.77
C LEU A 108 -13.06 -1.02 -6.11
N GLY A 109 -13.21 -2.30 -5.77
CA GLY A 109 -12.29 -3.36 -6.17
C GLY A 109 -12.14 -3.42 -7.70
N ASP A 110 -13.27 -3.41 -8.43
CA ASP A 110 -13.28 -3.39 -9.89
C ASP A 110 -12.70 -2.09 -10.47
N LYS A 111 -13.05 -0.95 -9.87
CA LYS A 111 -12.56 0.37 -10.31
C LYS A 111 -11.04 0.51 -10.23
N TYR A 112 -10.43 -0.08 -9.21
CA TYR A 112 -8.99 0.00 -8.93
C TYR A 112 -8.26 -1.33 -9.16
N GLU A 113 -8.83 -2.28 -9.92
CA GLU A 113 -8.33 -3.65 -10.13
C GLU A 113 -6.85 -3.77 -10.51
N THR A 114 -6.30 -2.76 -11.20
CA THR A 114 -4.87 -2.72 -11.61
C THR A 114 -3.95 -2.10 -10.56
N GLN A 115 -4.47 -1.64 -9.43
CA GLN A 115 -3.77 -0.83 -8.44
C GLN A 115 -3.81 -1.42 -7.04
N LEU A 116 -4.66 -2.42 -6.82
CA LEU A 116 -4.83 -3.10 -5.54
C LEU A 116 -5.14 -4.59 -5.72
N MET A 117 -4.97 -5.34 -4.63
CA MET A 117 -5.36 -6.74 -4.52
C MET A 117 -6.73 -6.79 -3.85
N PHE A 118 -7.78 -7.15 -4.62
CA PHE A 118 -9.15 -7.22 -4.10
C PHE A 118 -9.59 -8.65 -3.78
N TYR A 119 -10.32 -8.80 -2.67
CA TYR A 119 -10.90 -10.07 -2.23
C TYR A 119 -12.38 -9.89 -1.88
N ASP A 120 -13.24 -10.44 -2.74
CA ASP A 120 -14.66 -10.64 -2.44
C ASP A 120 -14.82 -11.94 -1.65
N LEU A 121 -15.11 -11.84 -0.37
CA LEU A 121 -15.19 -12.96 0.56
C LEU A 121 -16.67 -13.28 0.89
N ASP A 122 -17.40 -13.72 -0.15
CA ASP A 122 -18.79 -14.19 0.01
C ASP A 122 -18.82 -15.59 0.67
N ILE A 123 -19.16 -15.63 1.94
CA ILE A 123 -19.13 -16.85 2.79
C ILE A 123 -19.81 -18.06 2.13
N PRO A 124 -20.99 -17.96 1.51
CA PRO A 124 -21.67 -19.08 0.85
C PRO A 124 -20.87 -19.76 -0.27
N LEU A 125 -19.85 -19.13 -0.84
CA LEU A 125 -19.02 -19.75 -1.88
C LEU A 125 -18.19 -20.93 -1.37
N GLY A 126 -17.95 -20.98 -0.03
CA GLY A 126 -17.24 -22.10 0.60
C GLY A 126 -15.74 -22.15 0.30
N GLY A 127 -15.10 -23.23 0.75
CA GLY A 127 -13.70 -23.52 0.44
C GLY A 127 -12.72 -22.47 0.98
N ASP A 128 -11.78 -22.03 0.14
CA ASP A 128 -10.75 -21.05 0.50
C ASP A 128 -11.34 -19.66 0.78
N ILE A 129 -12.40 -19.28 0.07
CA ILE A 129 -13.11 -18.01 0.28
C ILE A 129 -13.73 -17.98 1.67
N GLU A 130 -14.47 -19.02 2.04
CA GLU A 130 -15.08 -19.14 3.37
C GLU A 130 -14.00 -19.12 4.47
N LYS A 131 -12.91 -19.85 4.26
CA LYS A 131 -11.80 -19.86 5.23
C LYS A 131 -11.20 -18.46 5.41
N LYS A 132 -10.89 -17.76 4.32
CA LYS A 132 -10.38 -16.38 4.38
C LYS A 132 -11.38 -15.44 5.05
N ALA A 133 -12.68 -15.59 4.75
CA ALA A 133 -13.73 -14.82 5.39
C ALA A 133 -13.73 -14.98 6.93
N TYR A 134 -13.67 -16.22 7.43
CA TYR A 134 -13.60 -16.46 8.88
C TYR A 134 -12.28 -15.99 9.50
N ASP A 135 -11.15 -16.23 8.83
CA ASP A 135 -9.84 -15.78 9.32
C ASP A 135 -9.80 -14.22 9.42
N SER A 136 -10.51 -13.50 8.52
CA SER A 136 -10.56 -12.04 8.49
C SER A 136 -11.20 -11.39 9.71
N TYR A 137 -11.92 -12.15 10.54
CA TYR A 137 -12.43 -11.63 11.81
C TYR A 137 -11.32 -11.33 12.84
N LEU A 138 -10.06 -11.68 12.56
CA LEU A 138 -8.90 -11.11 13.24
C LEU A 138 -8.90 -9.57 13.20
N TYR A 139 -9.45 -9.01 12.14
CA TYR A 139 -9.47 -7.56 11.88
C TYR A 139 -10.79 -6.89 12.28
N ASP A 140 -11.63 -7.59 13.06
CA ASP A 140 -12.82 -6.99 13.64
C ASP A 140 -12.42 -5.84 14.57
N PRO A 141 -12.82 -4.57 14.29
CA PRO A 141 -12.37 -3.43 15.08
C PRO A 141 -12.85 -3.45 16.52
N ASP A 142 -14.01 -4.05 16.78
CA ASP A 142 -14.63 -4.12 18.10
C ASP A 142 -14.32 -5.46 18.82
N GLY A 143 -13.86 -6.44 18.05
CA GLY A 143 -13.73 -7.83 18.51
C GLY A 143 -15.07 -8.57 18.55
N PRO A 144 -15.08 -9.81 19.09
CA PRO A 144 -16.28 -10.65 19.07
C PRO A 144 -17.49 -10.02 19.80
N PRO A 145 -18.72 -10.25 19.25
CA PRO A 145 -19.05 -11.06 18.08
C PRO A 145 -18.84 -10.33 16.77
N GLY A 146 -18.23 -11.02 15.77
CA GLY A 146 -18.02 -10.47 14.44
C GLY A 146 -19.31 -10.28 13.65
N TYR A 147 -19.45 -9.17 12.95
CA TYR A 147 -20.58 -8.85 12.08
C TYR A 147 -20.16 -8.73 10.63
N ILE A 148 -21.10 -8.84 9.70
CA ILE A 148 -20.97 -8.57 8.26
C ILE A 148 -21.87 -7.37 7.88
N ALA A 149 -21.48 -6.51 6.89
CA ALA A 149 -20.24 -6.62 6.12
C ALA A 149 -19.04 -6.16 6.96
N LEU A 150 -17.98 -6.98 6.97
CA LEU A 150 -16.67 -6.57 7.47
C LEU A 150 -15.81 -6.16 6.28
N THR A 151 -15.35 -4.92 6.24
CA THR A 151 -14.42 -4.44 5.21
C THR A 151 -13.06 -4.20 5.83
N GLY A 152 -11.98 -4.58 5.16
CA GLY A 152 -10.62 -4.28 5.59
C GLY A 152 -9.76 -3.76 4.45
N ILE A 153 -8.89 -2.81 4.78
CA ILE A 153 -7.89 -2.25 3.87
C ILE A 153 -6.52 -2.26 4.53
N PHE A 154 -5.49 -2.64 3.75
CA PHE A 154 -4.11 -2.80 4.21
C PHE A 154 -3.15 -2.13 3.25
N THR A 155 -2.15 -1.48 3.80
CA THR A 155 -1.13 -0.78 3.03
C THR A 155 0.22 -0.82 3.72
N LEU A 156 1.23 -0.27 3.06
CA LEU A 156 2.58 -0.10 3.59
C LEU A 156 2.77 1.34 4.05
N ILE A 157 3.14 1.54 5.29
CA ILE A 157 3.37 2.86 5.89
C ILE A 157 4.83 2.97 6.32
N LYS A 158 5.43 4.14 6.15
CA LYS A 158 6.77 4.42 6.67
C LYS A 158 6.66 5.26 7.94
N GLU A 159 7.13 4.71 9.06
CA GLU A 159 7.21 5.37 10.35
C GLU A 159 8.61 5.21 10.94
N ASP A 160 9.21 6.29 11.39
CA ASP A 160 10.57 6.33 11.97
C ASP A 160 11.66 5.71 11.07
N GLY A 161 11.44 5.74 9.74
CA GLY A 161 12.34 5.16 8.74
C GLY A 161 12.16 3.67 8.48
N GLU A 162 11.19 3.03 9.11
CA GLU A 162 10.84 1.61 8.93
C GLU A 162 9.53 1.46 8.19
N ILE A 163 9.42 0.43 7.33
CA ILE A 163 8.17 0.07 6.68
C ILE A 163 7.36 -0.81 7.62
N LYS A 164 6.12 -0.41 7.87
CA LYS A 164 5.15 -1.10 8.71
C LYS A 164 3.88 -1.41 7.94
N TYR A 165 3.12 -2.38 8.43
CA TYR A 165 1.79 -2.69 7.92
C TYR A 165 0.77 -1.75 8.57
N GLY A 166 0.15 -0.89 7.76
CA GLY A 166 -0.98 -0.08 8.17
C GLY A 166 -2.29 -0.74 7.72
N TRP A 167 -3.28 -0.80 8.58
CA TRP A 167 -4.57 -1.38 8.27
C TRP A 167 -5.72 -0.59 8.91
N HIS A 168 -6.90 -0.71 8.32
CA HIS A 168 -8.14 -0.20 8.91
C HIS A 168 -9.29 -1.13 8.53
N SER A 169 -10.31 -1.19 9.37
CA SER A 169 -11.47 -2.05 9.11
C SER A 169 -12.77 -1.43 9.63
N TRP A 170 -13.87 -1.89 9.09
CA TRP A 170 -15.21 -1.44 9.44
C TRP A 170 -16.16 -2.61 9.49
N GLU A 171 -17.03 -2.64 10.48
CA GLU A 171 -18.25 -3.40 10.43
C GLU A 171 -19.40 -2.48 9.99
N GLY A 172 -20.19 -2.93 9.00
CA GLY A 172 -21.35 -2.21 8.51
C GLY A 172 -21.07 -1.24 7.36
N ASP A 173 -21.92 -0.22 7.22
CA ASP A 173 -22.00 0.65 6.04
C ASP A 173 -21.16 1.91 6.21
N VAL A 174 -20.27 2.15 5.25
CA VAL A 174 -19.45 3.37 5.13
C VAL A 174 -19.90 4.08 3.86
N ASN A 175 -20.06 5.40 3.88
CA ASN A 175 -20.55 6.13 2.70
C ASN A 175 -19.52 6.08 1.54
N ASP A 176 -20.02 6.28 0.31
CA ASP A 176 -19.25 6.11 -0.93
C ASP A 176 -17.99 6.97 -0.97
N THR A 177 -18.08 8.23 -0.56
CA THR A 177 -16.95 9.16 -0.61
C THR A 177 -15.86 8.76 0.37
N GLU A 178 -16.23 8.47 1.61
CA GLU A 178 -15.30 8.07 2.66
C GLU A 178 -14.61 6.74 2.32
N MET A 179 -15.38 5.75 1.81
CA MET A 179 -14.82 4.46 1.44
C MET A 179 -13.82 4.59 0.27
N GLU A 180 -14.15 5.43 -0.74
CA GLU A 180 -13.23 5.68 -1.84
C GLU A 180 -11.97 6.44 -1.39
N GLU A 181 -12.09 7.38 -0.44
CA GLU A 181 -10.93 8.08 0.15
C GLU A 181 -9.98 7.11 0.82
N TRP A 182 -10.48 6.19 1.64
CA TRP A 182 -9.66 5.14 2.26
C TRP A 182 -8.96 4.24 1.24
N VAL A 183 -9.66 3.83 0.18
CA VAL A 183 -9.07 3.01 -0.88
C VAL A 183 -7.95 3.77 -1.59
N LYS A 184 -8.16 5.04 -1.92
CA LYS A 184 -7.12 5.86 -2.56
C LYS A 184 -5.92 6.12 -1.65
N ASP A 185 -6.16 6.34 -0.37
CA ASP A 185 -5.10 6.52 0.62
C ASP A 185 -4.26 5.25 0.77
N GLY A 186 -4.92 4.09 0.84
CA GLY A 186 -4.22 2.80 0.88
C GLY A 186 -3.36 2.55 -0.34
N ILE A 187 -3.87 2.82 -1.54
CA ILE A 187 -3.11 2.73 -2.80
C ILE A 187 -1.95 3.72 -2.78
N TYR A 188 -2.18 4.97 -2.39
CA TYR A 188 -1.14 6.00 -2.31
C TYR A 188 0.02 5.57 -1.41
N TYR A 189 -0.27 5.18 -0.17
CA TYR A 189 0.77 4.78 0.78
C TYR A 189 1.52 3.54 0.31
N TRP A 190 0.84 2.58 -0.32
CA TRP A 190 1.50 1.40 -0.87
C TRP A 190 2.54 1.79 -1.94
N TYR A 191 2.16 2.61 -2.94
CA TYR A 191 3.08 3.06 -3.98
C TYR A 191 4.24 3.90 -3.46
N GLN A 192 4.03 4.66 -2.39
CA GLN A 192 5.11 5.46 -1.77
C GLN A 192 6.15 4.59 -1.06
N ASN A 193 5.79 3.40 -0.62
CA ASN A 193 6.61 2.62 0.32
C ASN A 193 7.06 1.25 -0.22
N ILE A 194 6.46 0.74 -1.31
CA ILE A 194 6.75 -0.62 -1.82
C ILE A 194 8.21 -0.76 -2.28
N GLY A 195 8.83 0.28 -2.82
CA GLY A 195 10.23 0.25 -3.25
C GLY A 195 11.24 -0.02 -2.12
N GLU A 196 10.86 0.24 -0.87
CA GLU A 196 11.67 -0.03 0.32
C GLU A 196 11.22 -1.28 1.09
N PHE A 197 10.11 -1.89 0.68
CA PHE A 197 9.55 -3.08 1.30
C PHE A 197 10.26 -4.33 0.76
N GLN A 198 11.01 -5.03 1.63
CA GLN A 198 11.78 -6.25 1.32
C GLN A 198 11.40 -7.39 2.24
#